data_fa386ede9a31965e7c260fa27977ecbd
#
_entry.id   fa386ede9a31965e7c260fa27977ecbd
#
_cell.length_a   1.000
_cell.length_b   1.000
_cell.length_c   1.000
_cell.angle_alpha   90.00
_cell.angle_beta   90.00
_cell.angle_gamma   90.00
#
_symmetry.space_group_name_H-M   'P 1'
#
loop_
_entity.id
_entity.type
_entity.pdbx_description
1 polymer ?
#
loop_
_entity_poly.entity_id
_entity_poly.type
_entity_poly.pdbx_seq_one_letter_code
_entity_poly.pdbx_strand_id
1 'polypeptide(L)'
;MRSKELYFILACVLTIILGGFFLLPKVVKEFQDEEVIRVRITLENRCTITDEAFVVLDESTKIKTPFYGKVAVLRTERNAPLRLWMSPNFPQFRYDGEIQRAKEEMIMISECNRNPRMDSIMKSMREAFSSSDSEKEE
;
A
#
# COMPACT_ATOMS: atom_id res chain seq x y z
N MET A 1 -1.46 -37.01 -53.38
CA MET A 1 -1.89 -37.11 -51.95
C MET A 1 -0.89 -36.54 -50.98
N ARG A 2 0.40 -36.79 -51.12
CA ARG A 2 1.44 -36.31 -50.20
C ARG A 2 1.59 -34.80 -50.06
N SER A 3 1.27 -34.02 -51.06
CA SER A 3 1.42 -32.55 -50.99
C SER A 3 0.38 -31.89 -50.07
N LYS A 4 -0.87 -32.38 -50.04
CA LYS A 4 -1.95 -31.81 -49.21
C LYS A 4 -1.72 -32.09 -47.73
N GLU A 5 -1.20 -33.24 -47.37
CA GLU A 5 -0.84 -33.58 -45.97
C GLU A 5 0.33 -32.73 -45.49
N LEU A 6 1.31 -32.46 -46.36
CA LEU A 6 2.45 -31.60 -46.04
C LEU A 6 2.01 -30.15 -45.76
N TYR A 7 1.08 -29.60 -46.57
CA TYR A 7 0.52 -28.26 -46.36
C TYR A 7 -0.28 -28.16 -45.05
N PHE A 8 -1.02 -29.24 -44.71
CA PHE A 8 -1.78 -29.26 -43.46
C PHE A 8 -0.87 -29.27 -42.23
N ILE A 9 0.21 -30.09 -42.24
CA ILE A 9 1.18 -30.12 -41.17
C ILE A 9 1.91 -28.78 -41.07
N LEU A 10 2.29 -28.17 -42.17
CA LEU A 10 2.95 -26.86 -42.17
C LEU A 10 2.06 -25.76 -41.62
N ALA A 11 0.76 -25.76 -41.96
CA ALA A 11 -0.21 -24.83 -41.41
C ALA A 11 -0.41 -24.99 -39.92
N CYS A 12 -0.50 -26.23 -39.42
CA CYS A 12 -0.59 -26.51 -37.98
C CYS A 12 0.64 -26.04 -37.19
N VAL A 13 1.84 -26.27 -37.71
CA VAL A 13 3.08 -25.80 -37.10
C VAL A 13 3.14 -24.28 -37.07
N LEU A 14 2.74 -23.62 -38.14
CA LEU A 14 2.73 -22.17 -38.23
C LEU A 14 1.75 -21.52 -37.23
N THR A 15 0.57 -22.13 -37.07
CA THR A 15 -0.43 -21.66 -36.06
C THR A 15 0.04 -21.85 -34.63
N ILE A 16 0.75 -22.92 -34.33
CA ILE A 16 1.34 -23.17 -33.00
C ILE A 16 2.45 -22.15 -32.72
N ILE A 17 3.30 -21.87 -33.68
CA ILE A 17 4.39 -20.89 -33.53
C ILE A 17 3.83 -19.48 -33.34
N LEU A 18 2.86 -19.06 -34.15
CA LEU A 18 2.21 -17.76 -34.05
C LEU A 18 1.41 -17.63 -32.73
N GLY A 19 0.65 -18.66 -32.35
CA GLY A 19 -0.08 -18.68 -31.09
C GLY A 19 0.83 -18.62 -29.86
N GLY A 20 1.95 -19.38 -29.89
CA GLY A 20 2.95 -19.36 -28.83
C GLY A 20 3.62 -18.00 -28.67
N PHE A 21 3.92 -17.31 -29.76
CA PHE A 21 4.55 -16.00 -29.71
C PHE A 21 3.66 -14.90 -29.09
N PHE A 22 2.34 -15.03 -29.22
CA PHE A 22 1.39 -14.11 -28.61
C PHE A 22 1.10 -14.38 -27.13
N LEU A 23 1.22 -15.63 -26.69
CA LEU A 23 0.93 -16.03 -25.30
C LEU A 23 2.15 -15.89 -24.39
N LEU A 24 3.36 -16.09 -24.90
CA LEU A 24 4.60 -16.02 -24.13
C LEU A 24 4.79 -14.68 -23.34
N PRO A 25 4.56 -13.49 -23.90
CA PRO A 25 4.77 -12.25 -23.15
C PRO A 25 3.75 -12.05 -22.02
N LYS A 26 2.55 -12.64 -22.11
CA LYS A 26 1.56 -12.58 -21.03
C LYS A 26 1.94 -13.48 -19.86
N VAL A 27 2.37 -14.70 -20.15
CA VAL A 27 2.80 -15.69 -19.14
C VAL A 27 4.07 -15.21 -18.43
N VAL A 28 5.03 -14.65 -19.16
CA VAL A 28 6.28 -14.13 -18.57
C VAL A 28 5.99 -12.94 -17.64
N LYS A 29 5.02 -12.07 -17.95
CA LYS A 29 4.61 -10.98 -17.06
C LYS A 29 3.99 -11.50 -15.76
N GLU A 30 3.14 -12.50 -15.84
CA GLU A 30 2.48 -13.10 -14.68
C GLU A 30 3.49 -13.77 -13.73
N PHE A 31 4.51 -14.43 -14.28
CA PHE A 31 5.61 -15.02 -13.48
C PHE A 31 6.58 -13.99 -12.88
N GLN A 32 6.72 -12.80 -13.47
CA GLN A 32 7.55 -11.74 -12.92
C GLN A 32 6.91 -10.99 -11.77
N ASP A 33 5.57 -10.96 -11.70
CA ASP A 33 4.82 -10.29 -10.62
C ASP A 33 4.78 -11.13 -9.32
N GLU A 34 5.06 -12.43 -9.39
CA GLU A 34 5.11 -13.34 -8.22
C GLU A 34 6.50 -13.41 -7.55
N GLU A 35 7.49 -12.67 -8.05
CA GLU A 35 8.81 -12.64 -7.43
C GLU A 35 8.76 -12.00 -6.06
N VAL A 36 9.04 -12.78 -5.01
CA VAL A 36 9.12 -12.29 -3.64
C VAL A 36 10.41 -11.48 -3.46
N ILE A 37 10.26 -10.22 -3.16
CA ILE A 37 11.36 -9.28 -2.91
C ILE A 37 11.44 -8.91 -1.43
N ARG A 38 12.62 -8.47 -1.00
CA ARG A 38 12.81 -7.85 0.30
C ARG A 38 12.67 -6.34 0.14
N VAL A 39 11.67 -5.78 0.80
CA VAL A 39 11.37 -4.35 0.76
C VAL A 39 11.88 -3.70 2.03
N ARG A 40 12.67 -2.64 1.88
CA ARG A 40 13.09 -1.75 2.96
C ARG A 40 12.32 -0.44 2.84
N ILE A 41 11.55 -0.11 3.86
CA ILE A 41 10.71 1.07 3.91
C ILE A 41 11.23 2.01 4.97
N THR A 42 11.51 3.25 4.58
CA THR A 42 11.88 4.32 5.50
C THR A 42 10.67 5.20 5.76
N LEU A 43 10.35 5.43 7.03
CA LEU A 43 9.25 6.32 7.43
C LEU A 43 9.76 7.75 7.55
N GLU A 44 9.17 8.67 6.79
CA GLU A 44 9.25 10.11 7.00
C GLU A 44 8.02 10.56 7.79
N ASN A 45 8.15 10.64 9.09
CA ASN A 45 7.04 11.01 9.96
C ASN A 45 6.92 12.54 10.05
N ARG A 46 5.83 13.07 9.50
CA ARG A 46 5.45 14.49 9.59
C ARG A 46 4.37 14.74 10.64
N CYS A 47 4.06 13.72 11.44
CA CYS A 47 3.08 13.80 12.51
C CYS A 47 3.75 14.09 13.85
N THR A 48 2.98 14.58 14.81
CA THR A 48 3.42 14.76 16.21
C THR A 48 3.37 13.46 17.02
N ILE A 49 3.04 12.35 16.39
CA ILE A 49 2.90 11.03 17.00
C ILE A 49 4.21 10.27 16.79
N THR A 50 4.53 9.35 17.70
CA THR A 50 5.72 8.50 17.63
C THR A 50 5.72 7.61 16.38
N ASP A 51 6.90 7.29 15.86
CA ASP A 51 7.05 6.41 14.70
C ASP A 51 6.47 5.01 14.93
N GLU A 52 6.43 4.55 16.18
CA GLU A 52 5.87 3.27 16.60
C GLU A 52 4.35 3.16 16.43
N ALA A 53 3.67 4.31 16.27
CA ALA A 53 2.23 4.33 15.99
C ALA A 53 1.89 3.86 14.57
N PHE A 54 2.86 3.84 13.67
CA PHE A 54 2.66 3.44 12.28
C PHE A 54 3.10 2.00 12.04
N VAL A 55 2.41 1.35 11.11
CA VAL A 55 2.74 0.02 10.59
C VAL A 55 2.59 0.02 9.07
N VAL A 56 3.31 -0.85 8.40
CA VAL A 56 3.12 -1.12 6.97
C VAL A 56 2.10 -2.24 6.85
N LEU A 57 1.00 -1.97 6.16
CA LEU A 57 -0.01 -2.96 5.80
C LEU A 57 0.23 -3.44 4.38
N ASP A 58 0.46 -4.71 4.22
CA ASP A 58 0.38 -5.39 2.92
C ASP A 58 -1.10 -5.72 2.64
N GLU A 59 -1.67 -5.07 1.63
CA GLU A 59 -3.09 -5.22 1.31
C GLU A 59 -3.42 -6.59 0.72
N SER A 60 -2.43 -7.28 0.13
CA SER A 60 -2.62 -8.62 -0.44
C SER A 60 -2.72 -9.68 0.64
N THR A 61 -1.80 -9.65 1.60
CA THR A 61 -1.68 -10.66 2.67
C THR A 61 -2.35 -10.24 3.96
N LYS A 62 -2.70 -8.95 4.11
CA LYS A 62 -3.22 -8.32 5.34
C LYS A 62 -2.23 -8.38 6.50
N ILE A 63 -0.96 -8.63 6.23
CA ILE A 63 0.11 -8.64 7.23
C ILE A 63 0.49 -7.20 7.57
N LYS A 64 0.64 -6.93 8.86
CA LYS A 64 1.07 -5.63 9.39
C LYS A 64 2.49 -5.76 9.91
N THR A 65 3.40 -4.96 9.36
CA THR A 65 4.81 -4.93 9.75
C THR A 65 5.10 -3.64 10.52
N PRO A 66 5.57 -3.72 11.77
CA PRO A 66 5.91 -2.53 12.56
C PRO A 66 7.21 -1.89 12.07
N PHE A 67 7.35 -0.60 12.35
CA PHE A 67 8.62 0.11 12.19
C PHE A 67 9.49 -0.09 13.45
N TYR A 68 10.76 -0.36 13.22
CA TYR A 68 11.80 -0.34 14.25
C TYR A 68 12.63 0.94 14.06
N GLY A 69 12.38 1.93 14.91
CA GLY A 69 12.80 3.29 14.62
C GLY A 69 12.09 3.82 13.38
N LYS A 70 12.85 4.23 12.37
CA LYS A 70 12.31 4.76 11.12
C LYS A 70 12.28 3.75 9.97
N VAL A 71 12.60 2.49 10.21
CA VAL A 71 12.77 1.48 9.15
C VAL A 71 11.89 0.27 9.41
N ALA A 72 11.16 -0.14 8.39
CA ALA A 72 10.47 -1.43 8.33
C ALA A 72 11.09 -2.30 7.22
N VAL A 73 11.21 -3.59 7.46
CA VAL A 73 11.69 -4.56 6.47
C VAL A 73 10.69 -5.69 6.39
N LEU A 74 10.19 -5.94 5.20
CA LEU A 74 9.25 -7.03 4.95
C LEU A 74 9.62 -7.78 3.67
N ARG A 75 9.08 -8.98 3.53
CA ARG A 75 9.12 -9.75 2.29
C ARG A 75 7.73 -9.79 1.71
N THR A 76 7.60 -9.39 0.48
CA THR A 76 6.33 -9.38 -0.24
C THR A 76 6.57 -9.57 -1.74
N GLU A 77 5.53 -9.81 -2.48
CA GLU A 77 5.60 -9.90 -3.94
C GLU A 77 6.01 -8.56 -4.54
N ARG A 78 6.74 -8.61 -5.64
CA ARG A 78 7.06 -7.42 -6.43
C ARG A 78 5.77 -6.74 -6.88
N ASN A 79 5.69 -5.42 -6.72
CA ASN A 79 4.49 -4.62 -6.99
C ASN A 79 3.27 -4.87 -6.07
N ALA A 80 3.43 -5.61 -4.98
CA ALA A 80 2.36 -5.76 -3.99
C ALA A 80 1.86 -4.39 -3.50
N PRO A 81 0.56 -4.23 -3.25
CA PRO A 81 0.00 -2.98 -2.74
C PRO A 81 0.30 -2.83 -1.25
N LEU A 82 1.18 -1.90 -0.93
CA LEU A 82 1.56 -1.55 0.44
C LEU A 82 0.94 -0.22 0.84
N ARG A 83 0.52 -0.11 2.08
CA ARG A 83 -0.08 1.09 2.65
C ARG A 83 0.52 1.38 4.03
N LEU A 84 0.73 2.65 4.33
CA LEU A 84 1.00 3.08 5.69
C LEU A 84 -0.31 3.07 6.48
N TRP A 85 -0.31 2.42 7.62
CA TRP A 85 -1.49 2.22 8.46
C TRP A 85 -1.17 2.56 9.91
N MET A 86 -2.20 2.85 10.70
CA MET A 86 -2.04 3.08 12.13
C MET A 86 -2.03 1.76 12.88
N SER A 87 -1.12 1.64 13.83
CA SER A 87 -1.10 0.51 14.76
C SER A 87 -2.40 0.43 15.57
N PRO A 88 -2.97 -0.76 15.79
CA PRO A 88 -4.17 -0.93 16.61
C PRO A 88 -3.99 -0.46 18.07
N ASN A 89 -2.77 -0.25 18.52
CA ASN A 89 -2.48 0.30 19.85
C ASN A 89 -2.80 1.81 19.99
N PHE A 90 -3.11 2.47 18.85
CA PHE A 90 -3.45 3.89 18.82
C PHE A 90 -4.83 4.11 18.19
N PRO A 91 -5.92 3.59 18.81
CA PRO A 91 -7.26 3.59 18.23
C PRO A 91 -7.87 5.00 18.07
N GLN A 92 -7.35 5.99 18.79
CA GLN A 92 -7.81 7.38 18.73
C GLN A 92 -7.41 8.09 17.43
N PHE A 93 -6.43 7.55 16.71
CA PHE A 93 -5.98 8.12 15.46
C PHE A 93 -6.42 7.26 14.28
N ARG A 94 -6.91 7.91 13.25
CA ARG A 94 -7.19 7.28 11.97
C ARG A 94 -6.18 7.80 10.95
N TYR A 95 -5.45 6.88 10.35
CA TYR A 95 -4.55 7.17 9.26
C TYR A 95 -4.84 6.22 8.10
N ASP A 96 -5.09 6.78 6.93
CA ASP A 96 -5.38 6.06 5.70
C ASP A 96 -4.39 6.53 4.64
N GLY A 97 -3.21 5.90 4.61
CA GLY A 97 -2.15 6.22 3.67
C GLY A 97 -2.49 5.79 2.25
N GLU A 98 -1.87 6.42 1.28
CA GLU A 98 -1.97 6.01 -0.12
C GLU A 98 -1.36 4.64 -0.36
N ILE A 99 -1.95 3.89 -1.29
CA ILE A 99 -1.41 2.60 -1.71
C ILE A 99 -0.22 2.84 -2.63
N GLN A 100 0.93 2.29 -2.23
CA GLN A 100 2.16 2.32 -3.03
C GLN A 100 2.54 0.91 -3.47
N ARG A 101 3.16 0.79 -4.63
CA ARG A 101 3.62 -0.49 -5.14
C ARG A 101 4.98 -0.85 -4.54
N ALA A 102 5.11 -2.10 -4.06
CA ALA A 102 6.32 -2.61 -3.43
C ALA A 102 7.53 -2.53 -4.36
N LYS A 103 8.60 -1.90 -3.86
CA LYS A 103 9.93 -1.82 -4.47
C LYS A 103 10.97 -2.14 -3.39
N GLU A 104 12.17 -2.51 -3.79
CA GLU A 104 13.23 -2.90 -2.86
C GLU A 104 13.56 -1.82 -1.82
N GLU A 105 13.53 -0.55 -2.24
CA GLU A 105 13.67 0.60 -1.34
C GLU A 105 12.53 1.59 -1.57
N MET A 106 11.88 2.00 -0.49
CA MET A 106 10.74 2.92 -0.51
C MET A 106 10.82 3.91 0.64
N ILE A 107 10.24 5.07 0.43
CA ILE A 107 9.98 6.07 1.47
C ILE A 107 8.47 6.22 1.60
N MET A 108 7.96 6.04 2.80
CA MET A 108 6.56 6.32 3.11
C MET A 108 6.47 7.55 4.00
N ILE A 109 5.66 8.51 3.59
CA ILE A 109 5.47 9.79 4.28
C ILE A 109 4.15 9.72 5.04
N SER A 110 4.18 9.98 6.34
CA SER A 110 2.96 10.14 7.12
C SER A 110 2.54 11.60 7.15
N GLU A 111 1.34 11.88 6.69
CA GLU A 111 0.68 13.18 6.84
C GLU A 111 -0.51 13.01 7.77
N CYS A 112 -0.42 13.56 8.99
CA CYS A 112 -1.54 13.54 9.92
C CYS A 112 -2.58 14.57 9.50
N ASN A 113 -3.53 14.16 8.70
CA ASN A 113 -4.78 14.88 8.57
C ASN A 113 -5.52 14.79 9.91
N ARG A 114 -5.57 15.90 10.65
CA ARG A 114 -6.47 16.04 11.80
C ARG A 114 -7.86 15.65 11.34
N ASN A 115 -8.50 14.77 12.08
CA ASN A 115 -9.88 14.41 11.82
C ASN A 115 -10.74 15.69 11.96
N PRO A 116 -11.34 16.23 10.88
CA PRO A 116 -12.09 17.48 10.94
C PRO A 116 -13.24 17.44 11.94
N ARG A 117 -13.74 16.24 12.24
CA ARG A 117 -14.76 16.01 13.25
C ARG A 117 -14.24 16.21 14.68
N MET A 118 -12.98 15.86 14.92
CA MET A 118 -12.34 16.05 16.22
C MET A 118 -12.02 17.54 16.43
N ASP A 119 -11.59 18.24 15.39
CA ASP A 119 -11.33 19.68 15.45
C ASP A 119 -12.63 20.46 15.72
N SER A 120 -13.76 20.05 15.17
CA SER A 120 -15.07 20.67 15.44
C SER A 120 -15.52 20.44 16.88
N ILE A 121 -15.31 19.25 17.43
CA ILE A 121 -15.64 18.90 18.83
C ILE A 121 -14.74 19.71 19.78
N MET A 122 -13.45 19.78 19.51
CA MET A 122 -12.50 20.55 20.32
C MET A 122 -12.81 22.06 20.29
N LYS A 123 -13.25 22.56 19.14
CA LYS A 123 -13.68 23.95 19.00
C LYS A 123 -14.94 24.25 19.81
N SER A 124 -15.96 23.41 19.71
CA SER A 124 -17.21 23.55 20.48
C SER A 124 -16.98 23.43 21.99
N MET A 125 -16.11 22.55 22.44
CA MET A 125 -15.69 22.46 23.84
C MET A 125 -15.01 23.76 24.32
N ARG A 126 -14.07 24.30 23.52
CA ARG A 126 -13.37 25.53 23.88
C ARG A 126 -14.33 26.73 23.97
N GLU A 127 -15.28 26.82 23.07
CA GLU A 127 -16.33 27.86 23.08
C GLU A 127 -17.23 27.73 24.33
N ALA A 128 -17.61 26.50 24.70
CA ALA A 128 -18.43 26.26 25.91
C ALA A 128 -17.67 26.64 27.21
N PHE A 129 -16.37 26.35 27.28
CA PHE A 129 -15.56 26.75 28.45
C PHE A 129 -15.29 28.25 28.52
N SER A 130 -15.12 28.92 27.37
CA SER A 130 -14.90 30.39 27.37
C SER A 130 -16.15 31.17 27.71
N SER A 131 -17.35 30.66 27.42
CA SER A 131 -18.62 31.31 27.79
C SER A 131 -18.96 31.18 29.28
N SER A 132 -18.47 30.12 29.95
CA SER A 132 -18.70 29.95 31.39
C SER A 132 -17.83 30.82 32.30
N ASP A 133 -16.70 31.34 31.80
CA ASP A 133 -15.84 32.25 32.57
C ASP A 133 -16.34 33.70 32.54
N SER A 134 -17.15 34.10 31.56
CA SER A 134 -17.71 35.44 31.47
C SER A 134 -18.94 35.69 32.36
N GLU A 135 -19.57 34.65 32.90
CA GLU A 135 -20.72 34.75 33.81
C GLU A 135 -20.35 34.89 35.30
N LYS A 136 -19.07 34.86 35.67
CA LYS A 136 -18.62 34.97 37.05
C LYS A 136 -18.10 36.33 37.49
N GLU A 137 -18.16 37.37 36.63
CA GLU A 137 -17.70 38.74 36.92
C GLU A 137 -18.83 39.76 37.03
N GLU A 138 -20.09 39.39 37.34
CA GLU A 138 -21.13 40.33 37.75
C GLU A 138 -21.54 40.16 39.23
#